data_8d7c12b10f4da72e3aa3943b9cd72b3e
#
_entry.id   8d7c12b10f4da72e3aa3943b9cd72b3e
#
_cell.length_a   1.000
_cell.length_b   1.000
_cell.length_c   1.000
_cell.angle_alpha   90.00
_cell.angle_beta   90.00
_cell.angle_gamma   90.00
#
_symmetry.space_group_name_H-M   'P 1'
#
loop_
_entity.id
_entity.type
_entity.pdbx_description
1 polymer ?
#
loop_
_entity_poly.entity_id
_entity_poly.type
_entity_poly.pdbx_seq_one_letter_code
_entity_poly.pdbx_strand_id
1 'polypeptide(L)'
;MMSGFFLALSFAALTSMISTVELCVRNFVDHGYNRERSVAITGLALFIFGLPSAVIWIKLDSSGVAFPEFLEVQDHIWGYGLMFSGLFIAFSIWKYGFLRWKAQVEAGEAPPGLKGYLGVGVSAFRDDFINTGDNDIEVGRWWDILLYIAFPILFTVLMVSYFSDMIANTENVWDPSNPKGLGIILAFWGVIAVAFIFLN
;
A
#
# COMPACT_ATOMS: atom_id res chain seq x y z
N MET A 1 -6.91 8.52 34.00
CA MET A 1 -7.31 8.73 32.60
C MET A 1 -6.21 8.43 31.57
N MET A 2 -4.95 8.86 31.78
CA MET A 2 -3.84 8.57 30.85
C MET A 2 -3.61 7.07 30.59
N SER A 3 -3.58 6.24 31.64
CA SER A 3 -3.34 4.79 31.48
C SER A 3 -4.41 4.08 30.63
N GLY A 4 -5.68 4.47 30.78
CA GLY A 4 -6.75 3.92 29.95
C GLY A 4 -6.63 4.31 28.46
N PHE A 5 -6.19 5.54 28.19
CA PHE A 5 -5.94 6.00 26.83
C PHE A 5 -4.80 5.21 26.17
N PHE A 6 -3.66 5.06 26.85
CA PHE A 6 -2.53 4.29 26.32
C PHE A 6 -2.86 2.80 26.15
N LEU A 7 -3.67 2.24 27.03
CA LEU A 7 -4.14 0.87 26.88
C LEU A 7 -5.01 0.70 25.63
N ALA A 8 -5.98 1.60 25.42
CA ALA A 8 -6.82 1.59 24.22
C ALA A 8 -6.00 1.77 22.95
N LEU A 9 -5.02 2.69 22.94
CA LEU A 9 -4.11 2.92 21.82
C LEU A 9 -3.27 1.67 21.52
N SER A 10 -2.77 0.98 22.58
CA SER A 10 -2.01 -0.25 22.43
C SER A 10 -2.84 -1.38 21.81
N PHE A 11 -4.09 -1.54 22.22
CA PHE A 11 -4.99 -2.52 21.60
C PHE A 11 -5.32 -2.17 20.14
N ALA A 12 -5.54 -0.90 19.83
CA ALA A 12 -5.77 -0.46 18.45
C ALA A 12 -4.55 -0.74 17.55
N ALA A 13 -3.35 -0.44 18.03
CA ALA A 13 -2.10 -0.74 17.32
C ALA A 13 -1.90 -2.24 17.12
N LEU A 14 -2.20 -3.05 18.15
CA LEU A 14 -2.08 -4.51 18.10
C LEU A 14 -3.03 -5.12 17.06
N THR A 15 -4.27 -4.67 16.98
CA THR A 15 -5.24 -5.16 15.98
C THR A 15 -4.82 -4.81 14.56
N SER A 16 -4.32 -3.59 14.31
CA SER A 16 -3.76 -3.19 13.02
C SER A 16 -2.55 -4.05 12.63
N MET A 17 -1.66 -4.29 13.59
CA MET A 17 -0.47 -5.11 13.35
C MET A 17 -0.83 -6.56 13.00
N ILE A 18 -1.80 -7.16 13.71
CA ILE A 18 -2.28 -8.52 13.41
C ILE A 18 -2.81 -8.61 11.97
N SER A 19 -3.61 -7.64 11.53
CA SER A 19 -4.16 -7.61 10.17
C SER A 19 -3.06 -7.52 9.11
N THR A 20 -2.05 -6.70 9.34
CA THR A 20 -0.91 -6.53 8.41
C THR A 20 -0.05 -7.79 8.35
N VAL A 21 0.20 -8.43 9.52
CA VAL A 21 0.93 -9.70 9.60
C VAL A 21 0.19 -10.81 8.86
N GLU A 22 -1.13 -10.92 9.05
CA GLU A 22 -1.95 -11.93 8.38
C GLU A 22 -1.91 -11.78 6.85
N LEU A 23 -1.87 -10.56 6.33
CA LEU A 23 -1.73 -10.31 4.89
C LEU A 23 -0.40 -10.87 4.35
N CYS A 24 0.71 -10.64 5.07
CA CYS A 24 2.01 -11.19 4.70
C CYS A 24 2.05 -12.71 4.82
N VAL A 25 1.48 -13.26 5.89
CA VAL A 25 1.40 -14.72 6.13
C VAL A 25 0.63 -15.40 5.01
N ARG A 26 -0.48 -14.82 4.55
CA ARG A 26 -1.26 -15.37 3.44
C ARG A 26 -0.47 -15.50 2.16
N ASN A 27 0.35 -14.51 1.81
CA ASN A 27 1.22 -14.59 0.63
C ASN A 27 2.16 -15.80 0.69
N PHE A 28 2.74 -16.11 1.85
CA PHE A 28 3.59 -17.31 2.01
C PHE A 28 2.78 -18.61 1.95
N VAL A 29 1.58 -18.63 2.52
CA VAL A 29 0.69 -19.81 2.47
C VAL A 29 0.25 -20.10 1.04
N ASP A 30 -0.07 -19.06 0.25
CA ASP A 30 -0.46 -19.19 -1.15
C ASP A 30 0.68 -19.72 -2.03
N HIS A 31 1.95 -19.50 -1.60
CA HIS A 31 3.14 -20.10 -2.21
C HIS A 31 3.43 -21.53 -1.72
N GLY A 32 2.57 -22.12 -0.88
CA GLY A 32 2.68 -23.50 -0.41
C GLY A 32 3.45 -23.72 0.89
N TYR A 33 3.77 -22.64 1.63
CA TYR A 33 4.37 -22.77 2.97
C TYR A 33 3.31 -23.11 4.03
N ASN A 34 3.69 -23.89 5.05
CA ASN A 34 2.83 -24.12 6.20
C ASN A 34 2.57 -22.82 6.98
N ARG A 35 1.34 -22.64 7.49
CA ARG A 35 0.95 -21.44 8.25
C ARG A 35 1.89 -21.12 9.41
N GLU A 36 2.33 -22.12 10.17
CA GLU A 36 3.26 -21.93 11.31
C GLU A 36 4.60 -21.35 10.86
N ARG A 37 5.16 -21.88 9.77
CA ARG A 37 6.42 -21.37 9.19
C ARG A 37 6.22 -19.94 8.63
N SER A 38 5.11 -19.69 7.97
CA SER A 38 4.78 -18.38 7.43
C SER A 38 4.69 -17.32 8.52
N VAL A 39 4.03 -17.64 9.64
CA VAL A 39 3.94 -16.75 10.81
C VAL A 39 5.33 -16.52 11.42
N ALA A 40 6.13 -17.58 11.57
CA ALA A 40 7.48 -17.46 12.14
C ALA A 40 8.41 -16.61 11.26
N ILE A 41 8.40 -16.82 9.94
CA ILE A 41 9.19 -16.03 8.98
C ILE A 41 8.76 -14.56 9.01
N THR A 42 7.46 -14.29 8.93
CA THR A 42 6.93 -12.92 8.96
C THR A 42 7.23 -12.23 10.28
N GLY A 43 7.03 -12.91 11.41
CA GLY A 43 7.32 -12.37 12.73
C GLY A 43 8.81 -12.07 12.94
N LEU A 44 9.69 -12.99 12.50
CA LEU A 44 11.13 -12.77 12.56
C LEU A 44 11.59 -11.61 11.68
N ALA A 45 11.04 -11.51 10.46
CA ALA A 45 11.34 -10.41 9.55
C ALA A 45 10.91 -9.06 10.15
N LEU A 46 9.69 -8.98 10.69
CA LEU A 46 9.19 -7.77 11.35
C LEU A 46 10.06 -7.39 12.55
N PHE A 47 10.49 -8.37 13.35
CA PHE A 47 11.37 -8.12 14.47
C PHE A 47 12.73 -7.56 14.02
N ILE A 48 13.38 -8.20 13.04
CA ILE A 48 14.68 -7.77 12.51
C ILE A 48 14.60 -6.38 11.89
N PHE A 49 13.59 -6.11 11.05
CA PHE A 49 13.41 -4.80 10.40
C PHE A 49 12.92 -3.70 11.35
N GLY A 50 12.21 -4.06 12.42
CA GLY A 50 11.78 -3.12 13.46
C GLY A 50 12.85 -2.77 14.49
N LEU A 51 13.85 -3.65 14.67
CA LEU A 51 14.90 -3.49 15.68
C LEU A 51 15.73 -2.19 15.53
N PRO A 52 16.12 -1.74 14.31
CA PRO A 52 16.80 -0.48 14.13
C PRO A 52 16.00 0.72 14.64
N SER A 53 14.69 0.75 14.43
CA SER A 53 13.82 1.82 14.93
C SER A 53 13.81 1.92 16.46
N ALA A 54 13.88 0.77 17.14
CA ALA A 54 13.91 0.73 18.59
C ALA A 54 15.28 1.06 19.21
N VAL A 55 16.37 0.59 18.57
CA VAL A 55 17.74 0.71 19.12
C VAL A 55 18.37 2.08 18.83
N ILE A 56 18.10 2.64 17.66
CA ILE A 56 18.72 3.91 17.25
C ILE A 56 18.19 5.06 18.10
N TRP A 57 16.94 5.01 18.54
CA TRP A 57 16.37 6.00 19.47
C TRP A 57 17.14 6.10 20.81
N ILE A 58 17.67 4.98 21.28
CA ILE A 58 18.39 4.91 22.58
C ILE A 58 19.83 5.46 22.48
N LYS A 59 20.49 5.43 21.32
CA LYS A 59 21.92 5.76 21.17
C LYS A 59 22.22 7.19 20.76
N LEU A 60 21.29 7.92 20.21
CA LEU A 60 21.55 9.21 19.58
C LEU A 60 21.48 10.42 20.50
N ASP A 61 20.93 10.26 21.70
CA ASP A 61 20.88 11.33 22.69
C ASP A 61 22.25 11.64 23.35
N SER A 62 23.23 10.75 23.21
CA SER A 62 24.54 10.92 23.85
C SER A 62 25.63 11.58 22.98
N SER A 63 25.39 11.76 21.67
CA SER A 63 26.40 12.26 20.72
C SER A 63 26.12 13.64 20.13
N GLY A 64 24.98 14.26 20.42
CA GLY A 64 24.65 15.62 19.95
C GLY A 64 24.48 15.77 18.43
N VAL A 65 24.45 14.67 17.69
CA VAL A 65 24.20 14.67 16.25
C VAL A 65 22.72 14.41 16.05
N ALA A 66 21.99 15.42 15.57
CA ALA A 66 20.60 15.28 15.16
C ALA A 66 20.52 14.44 13.88
N PHE A 67 20.62 13.12 14.04
CA PHE A 67 20.14 12.24 12.96
C PHE A 67 18.61 12.31 12.97
N PRO A 68 17.97 12.44 11.79
CA PRO A 68 16.54 12.23 11.70
C PRO A 68 16.24 10.87 12.29
N GLU A 69 15.23 10.80 13.15
CA GLU A 69 14.84 9.55 13.79
C GLU A 69 14.63 8.50 12.69
N PHE A 70 15.26 7.36 12.82
CA PHE A 70 15.18 6.29 11.80
C PHE A 70 13.73 5.92 11.48
N LEU A 71 12.84 6.01 12.47
CA LEU A 71 11.42 5.84 12.31
C LEU A 71 10.80 6.90 11.38
N GLU A 72 11.20 8.18 11.51
CA GLU A 72 10.72 9.27 10.65
C GLU A 72 11.14 9.05 9.20
N VAL A 73 12.38 8.61 8.98
CA VAL A 73 12.88 8.27 7.63
C VAL A 73 12.13 7.08 7.04
N GLN A 74 11.87 6.04 7.82
CA GLN A 74 11.09 4.90 7.39
C GLN A 74 9.64 5.28 7.06
N ASP A 75 9.00 6.05 7.92
CA ASP A 75 7.64 6.53 7.69
C ASP A 75 7.55 7.36 6.40
N HIS A 76 8.54 8.23 6.17
CA HIS A 76 8.66 8.99 4.94
C HIS A 76 8.75 8.09 3.69
N ILE A 77 9.66 7.10 3.68
CA ILE A 77 9.86 6.19 2.55
C ILE A 77 8.64 5.30 2.29
N TRP A 78 8.11 4.68 3.34
CA TRP A 78 7.02 3.72 3.23
C TRP A 78 5.64 4.37 3.15
N GLY A 79 5.47 5.60 3.63
CA GLY A 79 4.26 6.40 3.43
C GLY A 79 3.96 6.58 1.94
N TYR A 80 4.97 6.96 1.15
CA TYR A 80 4.84 7.00 -0.32
C TYR A 80 4.61 5.59 -0.90
N GLY A 81 5.29 4.57 -0.39
CA GLY A 81 5.07 3.18 -0.80
C GLY A 81 3.62 2.74 -0.63
N LEU A 82 3.00 3.09 0.48
CA LEU A 82 1.59 2.80 0.75
C LEU A 82 0.65 3.47 -0.25
N MET A 83 0.90 4.73 -0.59
CA MET A 83 0.10 5.47 -1.59
C MET A 83 0.19 4.79 -2.96
N PHE A 84 1.40 4.43 -3.42
CA PHE A 84 1.58 3.72 -4.68
C PHE A 84 0.99 2.31 -4.65
N SER A 85 1.02 1.60 -3.52
CA SER A 85 0.37 0.29 -3.40
C SER A 85 -1.14 0.40 -3.64
N GLY A 86 -1.79 1.44 -3.11
CA GLY A 86 -3.19 1.74 -3.39
C GLY A 86 -3.47 1.96 -4.89
N LEU A 87 -2.57 2.69 -5.57
CA LEU A 87 -2.67 2.88 -7.02
C LEU A 87 -2.55 1.56 -7.79
N PHE A 88 -1.61 0.69 -7.41
CA PHE A 88 -1.45 -0.62 -8.05
C PHE A 88 -2.68 -1.52 -7.84
N ILE A 89 -3.29 -1.49 -6.67
CA ILE A 89 -4.56 -2.20 -6.40
C ILE A 89 -5.66 -1.67 -7.31
N ALA A 90 -5.84 -0.35 -7.38
CA ALA A 90 -6.84 0.26 -8.27
C ALA A 90 -6.57 -0.10 -9.74
N PHE A 91 -5.32 -0.03 -10.18
CA PHE A 91 -4.93 -0.42 -11.53
C PHE A 91 -5.23 -1.89 -11.83
N SER A 92 -5.02 -2.79 -10.87
CA SER A 92 -5.35 -4.21 -11.00
C SER A 92 -6.85 -4.42 -11.19
N ILE A 93 -7.69 -3.68 -10.46
CA ILE A 93 -9.15 -3.72 -10.59
C ILE A 93 -9.57 -3.16 -11.97
N TRP A 94 -9.00 -2.04 -12.41
CA TRP A 94 -9.29 -1.47 -13.73
C TRP A 94 -8.90 -2.42 -14.87
N LYS A 95 -7.73 -3.06 -14.75
CA LYS A 95 -7.27 -4.08 -15.70
C LYS A 95 -8.20 -5.28 -15.74
N TYR A 96 -8.64 -5.76 -14.56
CA TYR A 96 -9.63 -6.84 -14.48
C TYR A 96 -10.91 -6.47 -15.22
N GLY A 97 -11.48 -5.31 -14.93
CA GLY A 97 -12.68 -4.82 -15.59
C GLY A 97 -12.54 -4.70 -17.10
N PHE A 98 -11.38 -4.22 -17.56
CA PHE A 98 -11.07 -4.15 -18.99
C PHE A 98 -10.99 -5.53 -19.66
N LEU A 99 -10.33 -6.48 -19.04
CA LEU A 99 -10.21 -7.85 -19.56
C LEU A 99 -11.55 -8.57 -19.57
N ARG A 100 -12.36 -8.39 -18.53
CA ARG A 100 -13.69 -8.97 -18.43
C ARG A 100 -14.62 -8.44 -19.53
N TRP A 101 -14.66 -7.12 -19.70
CA TRP A 101 -15.41 -6.50 -20.81
C TRP A 101 -14.93 -6.99 -22.18
N LYS A 102 -13.63 -7.05 -22.42
CA LYS A 102 -13.07 -7.52 -23.69
C LYS A 102 -13.50 -8.96 -23.99
N ALA A 103 -13.45 -9.85 -23.02
CA ALA A 103 -13.92 -11.24 -23.17
C ALA A 103 -15.40 -11.32 -23.54
N GLN A 104 -16.25 -10.49 -22.94
CA GLN A 104 -17.69 -10.44 -23.26
C GLN A 104 -17.98 -9.84 -24.63
N VAL A 105 -17.17 -8.89 -25.09
CA VAL A 105 -17.29 -8.38 -26.47
C VAL A 105 -16.93 -9.46 -27.49
N GLU A 106 -15.88 -10.24 -27.23
CA GLU A 106 -15.48 -11.36 -28.07
C GLU A 106 -16.52 -12.49 -28.10
N ALA A 107 -17.24 -12.70 -26.99
CA ALA A 107 -18.36 -13.63 -26.89
C ALA A 107 -19.67 -13.10 -27.51
N GLY A 108 -19.74 -11.82 -27.91
CA GLY A 108 -20.95 -11.18 -28.42
C GLY A 108 -21.98 -10.80 -27.35
N GLU A 109 -21.61 -10.86 -26.07
CA GLU A 109 -22.47 -10.59 -24.91
C GLU A 109 -22.50 -9.12 -24.51
N ALA A 110 -21.44 -8.34 -24.85
CA ALA A 110 -21.35 -6.93 -24.55
C ALA A 110 -21.08 -6.08 -25.79
N PRO A 111 -21.60 -4.84 -25.85
CA PRO A 111 -21.30 -3.95 -26.95
C PRO A 111 -19.84 -3.48 -26.93
N PRO A 112 -19.21 -3.31 -28.13
CA PRO A 112 -17.87 -2.77 -28.20
C PRO A 112 -17.83 -1.27 -27.86
N GLY A 113 -16.65 -0.77 -27.45
CA GLY A 113 -16.39 0.64 -27.19
C GLY A 113 -16.73 1.09 -25.78
N LEU A 114 -16.61 2.41 -25.55
CA LEU A 114 -16.70 3.01 -24.21
C LEU A 114 -18.01 2.72 -23.49
N LYS A 115 -19.14 2.68 -24.23
CA LYS A 115 -20.46 2.38 -23.61
C LYS A 115 -20.51 0.97 -23.03
N GLY A 116 -19.93 -0.02 -23.72
CA GLY A 116 -19.85 -1.39 -23.23
C GLY A 116 -18.92 -1.48 -22.00
N TYR A 117 -17.78 -0.84 -22.05
CA TYR A 117 -16.87 -0.80 -20.91
C TYR A 117 -17.49 -0.15 -19.66
N LEU A 118 -18.16 1.01 -19.81
CA LEU A 118 -18.86 1.66 -18.70
C LEU A 118 -20.05 0.84 -18.15
N GLY A 119 -20.66 0.01 -18.99
CA GLY A 119 -21.79 -0.84 -18.58
C GLY A 119 -21.35 -2.10 -17.84
N VAL A 120 -20.29 -2.74 -18.30
CA VAL A 120 -19.85 -4.06 -17.83
C VAL A 120 -18.50 -4.03 -17.13
N GLY A 121 -17.50 -3.39 -17.75
CA GLY A 121 -16.13 -3.42 -17.25
C GLY A 121 -15.96 -2.69 -15.92
N VAL A 122 -16.65 -1.58 -15.74
CA VAL A 122 -16.57 -0.75 -14.53
C VAL A 122 -17.17 -1.47 -13.32
N SER A 123 -18.25 -2.20 -13.51
CA SER A 123 -18.92 -2.94 -12.42
C SER A 123 -18.38 -4.35 -12.20
N ALA A 124 -17.59 -4.88 -13.15
CA ALA A 124 -17.17 -6.28 -13.17
C ALA A 124 -16.55 -6.76 -11.86
N PHE A 125 -15.63 -6.00 -11.28
CA PHE A 125 -14.97 -6.39 -10.02
C PHE A 125 -15.95 -6.41 -8.85
N ARG A 126 -16.83 -5.41 -8.77
CA ARG A 126 -17.85 -5.35 -7.75
C ARG A 126 -18.84 -6.53 -7.85
N ASP A 127 -19.29 -6.83 -9.06
CA ASP A 127 -20.31 -7.86 -9.28
C ASP A 127 -19.74 -9.28 -9.15
N ASP A 128 -18.49 -9.49 -9.57
CA ASP A 128 -17.84 -10.81 -9.54
C ASP A 128 -17.20 -11.16 -8.16
N PHE A 129 -16.77 -10.17 -7.35
CA PHE A 129 -16.02 -10.42 -6.12
C PHE A 129 -16.62 -9.81 -4.85
N ILE A 130 -17.37 -8.70 -4.96
CA ILE A 130 -17.91 -8.01 -3.79
C ILE A 130 -19.36 -8.43 -3.58
N ASN A 131 -20.20 -8.34 -4.61
CA ASN A 131 -21.62 -8.70 -4.55
C ASN A 131 -21.81 -10.18 -4.93
N THR A 132 -21.14 -11.07 -4.24
CA THR A 132 -21.38 -12.52 -4.38
C THR A 132 -22.70 -12.90 -3.70
N GLY A 133 -23.44 -13.86 -4.27
CA GLY A 133 -24.84 -14.16 -3.91
C GLY A 133 -25.15 -14.56 -2.46
N ASP A 134 -24.13 -14.64 -1.59
CA ASP A 134 -24.24 -14.97 -0.16
C ASP A 134 -24.11 -13.74 0.76
N ASN A 135 -24.06 -12.53 0.21
CA ASN A 135 -23.88 -11.31 1.00
C ASN A 135 -25.22 -10.73 1.46
N ASP A 136 -25.33 -10.42 2.75
CA ASP A 136 -26.47 -9.71 3.34
C ASP A 136 -26.58 -8.25 2.87
N ILE A 137 -25.47 -7.65 2.41
CA ILE A 137 -25.40 -6.25 1.97
C ILE A 137 -24.74 -6.18 0.60
N GLU A 138 -25.45 -5.63 -0.37
CA GLU A 138 -24.92 -5.35 -1.70
C GLU A 138 -24.32 -3.94 -1.78
N VAL A 139 -23.15 -3.84 -2.39
CA VAL A 139 -22.46 -2.57 -2.63
C VAL A 139 -22.99 -1.96 -3.93
N GLY A 140 -23.53 -0.75 -3.85
CA GLY A 140 -24.11 -0.04 -4.98
C GLY A 140 -23.06 0.57 -5.93
N ARG A 141 -23.55 1.20 -7.01
CA ARG A 141 -22.70 1.87 -8.03
C ARG A 141 -21.85 3.03 -7.51
N TRP A 142 -22.13 3.55 -6.34
CA TRP A 142 -21.31 4.59 -5.69
C TRP A 142 -19.86 4.13 -5.49
N TRP A 143 -19.66 2.83 -5.28
CA TRP A 143 -18.34 2.23 -5.14
C TRP A 143 -17.52 2.32 -6.44
N ASP A 144 -18.18 2.09 -7.58
CA ASP A 144 -17.53 2.22 -8.90
C ASP A 144 -17.10 3.67 -9.14
N ILE A 145 -17.94 4.64 -8.77
CA ILE A 145 -17.61 6.08 -8.86
C ILE A 145 -16.42 6.43 -7.97
N LEU A 146 -16.39 5.91 -6.74
CA LEU A 146 -15.25 6.12 -5.85
C LEU A 146 -13.95 5.59 -6.46
N LEU A 147 -13.97 4.38 -7.02
CA LEU A 147 -12.77 3.72 -7.51
C LEU A 147 -12.27 4.28 -8.85
N TYR A 148 -13.20 4.61 -9.76
CA TYR A 148 -12.83 5.04 -11.12
C TYR A 148 -12.72 6.56 -11.28
N ILE A 149 -13.31 7.35 -10.41
CA ILE A 149 -13.31 8.82 -10.50
C ILE A 149 -12.68 9.46 -9.27
N ALA A 150 -13.22 9.20 -8.07
CA ALA A 150 -12.76 9.88 -6.87
C ALA A 150 -11.34 9.51 -6.49
N PHE A 151 -11.00 8.22 -6.52
CA PHE A 151 -9.67 7.73 -6.17
C PHE A 151 -8.56 8.32 -7.05
N PRO A 152 -8.61 8.25 -8.41
CA PRO A 152 -7.54 8.82 -9.24
C PRO A 152 -7.43 10.35 -9.10
N ILE A 153 -8.53 11.06 -8.89
CA ILE A 153 -8.49 12.51 -8.64
C ILE A 153 -7.81 12.81 -7.30
N LEU A 154 -8.25 12.16 -6.23
CA LEU A 154 -7.67 12.34 -4.89
C LEU A 154 -6.20 11.93 -4.86
N PHE A 155 -5.85 10.80 -5.48
CA PHE A 155 -4.46 10.34 -5.60
C PHE A 155 -3.60 11.39 -6.32
N THR A 156 -4.07 11.92 -7.44
CA THR A 156 -3.34 12.93 -8.22
C THR A 156 -3.16 14.22 -7.41
N VAL A 157 -4.23 14.71 -6.78
CA VAL A 157 -4.15 15.91 -5.94
C VAL A 157 -3.18 15.74 -4.78
N LEU A 158 -3.24 14.61 -4.09
CA LEU A 158 -2.31 14.29 -3.01
C LEU A 158 -0.87 14.21 -3.51
N MET A 159 -0.60 13.50 -4.60
CA MET A 159 0.75 13.38 -5.16
C MET A 159 1.30 14.73 -5.59
N VAL A 160 0.53 15.53 -6.31
CA VAL A 160 0.96 16.87 -6.73
C VAL A 160 1.23 17.76 -5.52
N SER A 161 0.37 17.74 -4.51
CA SER A 161 0.56 18.52 -3.29
C SER A 161 1.82 18.11 -2.53
N TYR A 162 2.01 16.81 -2.30
CA TYR A 162 3.19 16.29 -1.59
C TYR A 162 4.49 16.56 -2.33
N PHE A 163 4.54 16.30 -3.64
CA PHE A 163 5.74 16.56 -4.42
C PHE A 163 6.06 18.05 -4.52
N SER A 164 5.04 18.89 -4.67
CA SER A 164 5.23 20.35 -4.70
C SER A 164 5.78 20.86 -3.37
N ASP A 165 5.22 20.40 -2.25
CA ASP A 165 5.68 20.77 -0.91
C ASP A 165 7.12 20.30 -0.66
N MET A 166 7.43 19.06 -1.02
CA MET A 166 8.79 18.51 -0.87
C MET A 166 9.82 19.27 -1.70
N ILE A 167 9.51 19.59 -2.97
CA ILE A 167 10.42 20.35 -3.84
C ILE A 167 10.61 21.78 -3.33
N ALA A 168 9.55 22.40 -2.78
CA ALA A 168 9.59 23.77 -2.29
C ALA A 168 10.36 23.91 -0.96
N ASN A 169 10.23 22.93 -0.06
CA ASN A 169 10.66 23.03 1.33
C ASN A 169 11.88 22.18 1.69
N THR A 170 12.38 21.35 0.75
CA THR A 170 13.53 20.46 1.00
C THR A 170 14.74 20.89 0.18
N GLU A 171 15.82 21.29 0.85
CA GLU A 171 17.11 21.52 0.20
C GLU A 171 17.68 20.20 -0.32
N ASN A 172 18.31 20.24 -1.50
CA ASN A 172 18.92 19.05 -2.12
C ASN A 172 17.96 17.84 -2.21
N VAL A 173 16.74 18.09 -2.69
CA VAL A 173 15.64 17.09 -2.75
C VAL A 173 16.02 15.79 -3.48
N TRP A 174 16.98 15.84 -4.41
CA TRP A 174 17.42 14.68 -5.20
C TRP A 174 18.61 13.93 -4.59
N ASP A 175 19.19 14.43 -3.50
CA ASP A 175 20.32 13.78 -2.83
C ASP A 175 19.83 12.53 -2.07
N PRO A 176 20.34 11.32 -2.39
CA PRO A 176 19.99 10.10 -1.67
C PRO A 176 20.40 10.10 -0.19
N SER A 177 21.33 10.97 0.20
CA SER A 177 21.77 11.13 1.59
C SER A 177 20.81 12.01 2.41
N ASN A 178 19.91 12.74 1.73
CA ASN A 178 18.95 13.58 2.42
C ASN A 178 17.74 12.75 2.87
N PRO A 179 17.52 12.58 4.19
CA PRO A 179 16.46 11.72 4.74
C PRO A 179 15.03 12.20 4.44
N LYS A 180 14.88 13.46 4.05
CA LYS A 180 13.58 14.09 3.72
C LYS A 180 13.39 14.32 2.22
N GLY A 181 14.35 13.88 1.38
CA GLY A 181 14.33 14.09 -0.06
C GLY A 181 13.67 12.97 -0.86
N LEU A 182 13.42 13.26 -2.15
CA LEU A 182 12.98 12.25 -3.12
C LEU A 182 14.10 11.26 -3.45
N GLY A 183 15.37 11.72 -3.38
CA GLY A 183 16.52 10.90 -3.70
C GLY A 183 16.61 9.62 -2.88
N ILE A 184 16.38 9.70 -1.56
CA ILE A 184 16.41 8.53 -0.67
C ILE A 184 15.27 7.57 -0.97
N ILE A 185 14.06 8.07 -1.28
CA ILE A 185 12.89 7.24 -1.63
C ILE A 185 13.18 6.44 -2.89
N LEU A 186 13.65 7.11 -3.94
CA LEU A 186 13.97 6.47 -5.22
C LEU A 186 15.13 5.48 -5.10
N ALA A 187 16.15 5.81 -4.32
CA ALA A 187 17.26 4.90 -4.05
C ALA A 187 16.79 3.63 -3.33
N PHE A 188 15.97 3.77 -2.30
CA PHE A 188 15.45 2.64 -1.53
C PHE A 188 14.54 1.75 -2.37
N TRP A 189 13.62 2.35 -3.12
CA TRP A 189 12.73 1.60 -4.02
C TRP A 189 13.48 0.97 -5.19
N GLY A 190 14.54 1.64 -5.69
CA GLY A 190 15.43 1.06 -6.70
C GLY A 190 16.13 -0.20 -6.20
N VAL A 191 16.67 -0.17 -4.98
CA VAL A 191 17.28 -1.36 -4.36
C VAL A 191 16.26 -2.50 -4.20
N ILE A 192 15.06 -2.19 -3.72
CA ILE A 192 13.98 -3.19 -3.58
C ILE A 192 13.59 -3.78 -4.94
N ALA A 193 13.41 -2.94 -5.97
CA ALA A 193 13.06 -3.40 -7.31
C ALA A 193 14.15 -4.31 -7.90
N VAL A 194 15.42 -3.95 -7.72
CA VAL A 194 16.55 -4.79 -8.13
C VAL A 194 16.54 -6.11 -7.37
N ALA A 195 16.34 -6.10 -6.06
CA ALA A 195 16.25 -7.32 -5.25
C ALA A 195 15.11 -8.24 -5.74
N PHE A 196 13.95 -7.68 -6.05
CA PHE A 196 12.83 -8.46 -6.62
C PHE A 196 13.16 -9.09 -7.98
N ILE A 197 13.89 -8.39 -8.85
CA ILE A 197 14.31 -8.93 -10.16
C ILE A 197 15.28 -10.11 -9.99
N PHE A 198 16.18 -10.06 -9.00
CA PHE A 198 17.13 -11.13 -8.75
C PHE A 198 16.56 -12.32 -7.96
N LEU A 199 15.48 -12.10 -7.20
CA LEU A 199 14.84 -13.14 -6.39
C LEU A 199 13.69 -13.86 -7.13
N ASN A 200 13.25 -13.37 -8.27
CA ASN A 200 12.19 -13.93 -9.08
C ASN A 200 12.78 -14.67 -10.29
#